data_4ea2a236e8eb186dfa0886691fc44364
#
_entry.id   4ea2a236e8eb186dfa0886691fc44364
#
_cell.length_a   1.000
_cell.length_b   1.000
_cell.length_c   1.000
_cell.angle_alpha   90.00
_cell.angle_beta   90.00
_cell.angle_gamma   90.00
#
_symmetry.space_group_name_H-M   'P 1'
#
loop_
_entity.id
_entity.type
_entity.pdbx_description
1 polymer ?
#
loop_
_entity_poly.entity_id
_entity_poly.type
_entity_poly.pdbx_seq_one_letter_code
_entity_poly.pdbx_strand_id
1 'polypeptide(L)'
;LRLAQAKKELESIPIERLSDVDKNIRVSVLRGAGIENIGQISRYANFELERISGIGEDNRRRIRQAADSFIAGMARVNTVRLHADAPDQEELDVIQSLYMRIHLAGPVQEAKRLYADTHASLEQCLSAILVKGSLHWFLASRSKKESTVRGYDLLNRLLEDGYRDRCKRLKEELVTVSAAQEKTILEDYQKNAAAYYAALEKADTGFQIATGDLTFPRQLADEVRGEALDTSLLREETTLRAYQEFGARYILHQKKAFLGDEMGLGKTLQAIAAMASLESGLEREIGASALSEDDHRRNQGHFLVACPAGLLINWEIRKYSSLSPLVIHGRSRDEAGRVWIEEGGVAVSNYETMDELWEMLPDKFSIDLMAVDEAHYVKNPKAKRSIYTRKLTELTDRLIFMTGTPLENNVYEFCSLLLWLNPQLGHEAQKYSYMCDAPAFREMIAPVYLRRKREDVLRELPDLIEEDDWCPMSKEDKDAYREILMNPKESFPGLRRVGWQTRQADQSAKGIRLLEICHAAAEEGRKVLVFSFFLDTLSKVQKLLGDQCLPLITGSVNAETRQNIIDRFRDARPGSVLACQIQAGGTGLNIQAASVIIFCEPQIK
;
A
#
# COMPACT_ATOMS: atom_id res chain seq x y z
N LEU A 1 19.03 -15.05 -3.53
CA LEU A 1 17.60 -15.39 -3.38
C LEU A 1 16.87 -15.35 -4.74
N ARG A 2 16.87 -14.24 -5.51
CA ARG A 2 16.17 -14.14 -6.82
C ARG A 2 16.57 -15.27 -7.79
N LEU A 3 17.87 -15.54 -7.92
CA LEU A 3 18.37 -16.63 -8.76
C LEU A 3 17.99 -18.01 -8.22
N ALA A 4 17.96 -18.20 -6.91
CA ALA A 4 17.56 -19.45 -6.27
C ALA A 4 16.07 -19.71 -6.50
N GLN A 5 15.22 -18.73 -6.29
CA GLN A 5 13.78 -18.82 -6.56
C GLN A 5 13.49 -19.04 -8.05
N ALA A 6 14.17 -18.31 -8.96
CA ALA A 6 14.05 -18.54 -10.40
C ALA A 6 14.41 -19.99 -10.79
N LYS A 7 15.47 -20.56 -10.21
CA LYS A 7 15.84 -21.96 -10.46
C LYS A 7 14.80 -22.94 -9.96
N LYS A 8 14.18 -22.68 -8.81
CA LYS A 8 13.12 -23.54 -8.24
C LYS A 8 11.87 -23.54 -9.12
N GLU A 9 11.49 -22.36 -9.65
CA GLU A 9 10.35 -22.26 -10.57
C GLU A 9 10.59 -22.96 -11.91
N LEU A 10 11.83 -23.05 -12.36
CA LEU A 10 12.17 -23.80 -13.58
C LEU A 10 11.90 -25.32 -13.46
N GLU A 11 11.69 -25.84 -12.25
CA GLU A 11 11.26 -27.23 -12.04
C GLU A 11 9.83 -27.49 -12.55
N SER A 12 9.01 -26.47 -12.69
CA SER A 12 7.67 -26.55 -13.26
C SER A 12 7.67 -26.44 -14.80
N ILE A 13 8.79 -26.03 -15.42
CA ILE A 13 8.86 -25.80 -16.87
C ILE A 13 9.36 -27.08 -17.57
N PRO A 14 8.52 -27.67 -18.45
CA PRO A 14 8.90 -28.87 -19.19
C PRO A 14 10.16 -28.67 -20.03
N ILE A 15 10.95 -29.73 -20.16
CA ILE A 15 12.25 -29.71 -20.89
C ILE A 15 12.10 -29.35 -22.38
N GLU A 16 10.92 -29.61 -22.97
CA GLU A 16 10.55 -29.28 -24.35
C GLU A 16 10.73 -27.81 -24.68
N ARG A 17 10.52 -26.95 -23.70
CA ARG A 17 10.64 -25.49 -23.86
C ARG A 17 12.05 -25.03 -24.21
N LEU A 18 13.08 -25.88 -23.99
CA LEU A 18 14.44 -25.57 -24.47
C LEU A 18 14.51 -25.41 -26.00
N SER A 19 13.66 -26.11 -26.74
CA SER A 19 13.58 -25.98 -28.20
C SER A 19 13.02 -24.64 -28.66
N ASP A 20 12.34 -23.88 -27.79
CA ASP A 20 11.87 -22.53 -28.08
C ASP A 20 13.05 -21.55 -28.17
N VAL A 21 14.14 -21.81 -27.43
CA VAL A 21 15.37 -20.99 -27.45
C VAL A 21 16.35 -21.46 -28.53
N ASP A 22 16.58 -22.76 -28.65
CA ASP A 22 17.43 -23.33 -29.70
C ASP A 22 16.83 -24.64 -30.24
N LYS A 23 16.31 -24.58 -31.48
CA LYS A 23 15.66 -25.69 -32.18
C LYS A 23 16.60 -26.88 -32.45
N ASN A 24 17.91 -26.72 -32.32
CA ASN A 24 18.89 -27.79 -32.54
C ASN A 24 19.15 -28.64 -31.29
N ILE A 25 18.55 -28.31 -30.15
CA ILE A 25 18.63 -29.11 -28.93
C ILE A 25 17.82 -30.39 -29.10
N ARG A 26 18.44 -31.54 -28.93
CA ARG A 26 17.78 -32.84 -28.99
C ARG A 26 17.10 -33.15 -27.66
N VAL A 27 15.93 -32.59 -27.43
CA VAL A 27 15.16 -32.77 -26.19
C VAL A 27 14.84 -34.22 -25.88
N SER A 28 14.61 -35.06 -26.92
CA SER A 28 14.35 -36.48 -26.76
C SER A 28 15.50 -37.26 -26.06
N VAL A 29 16.74 -36.82 -26.25
CA VAL A 29 17.91 -37.41 -25.59
C VAL A 29 17.95 -37.06 -24.10
N LEU A 30 17.59 -35.81 -23.75
CA LEU A 30 17.48 -35.37 -22.35
C LEU A 30 16.36 -36.13 -21.61
N ARG A 31 15.20 -36.27 -22.26
CA ARG A 31 14.08 -37.03 -21.70
C ARG A 31 14.45 -38.52 -21.52
N GLY A 32 15.17 -39.10 -22.49
CA GLY A 32 15.66 -40.48 -22.38
C GLY A 32 16.66 -40.69 -21.23
N ALA A 33 17.31 -39.61 -20.78
CA ALA A 33 18.19 -39.60 -19.62
C ALA A 33 17.46 -39.28 -18.29
N GLY A 34 16.13 -39.15 -18.31
CA GLY A 34 15.32 -38.84 -17.11
C GLY A 34 15.26 -37.36 -16.73
N ILE A 35 15.65 -36.48 -17.65
CA ILE A 35 15.54 -35.01 -17.42
C ILE A 35 14.21 -34.55 -17.99
N GLU A 36 13.27 -34.18 -17.12
CA GLU A 36 11.88 -33.85 -17.47
C GLU A 36 11.60 -32.35 -17.49
N ASN A 37 12.40 -31.55 -16.78
CA ASN A 37 12.19 -30.10 -16.66
C ASN A 37 13.52 -29.33 -16.75
N ILE A 38 13.42 -28.01 -17.01
CA ILE A 38 14.59 -27.14 -17.18
C ILE A 38 15.34 -26.98 -15.83
N GLY A 39 14.65 -26.99 -14.71
CA GLY A 39 15.27 -26.86 -13.38
C GLY A 39 16.26 -27.98 -13.09
N GLN A 40 15.99 -29.20 -13.55
CA GLN A 40 16.91 -30.33 -13.39
C GLN A 40 18.24 -30.10 -14.09
N ILE A 41 18.27 -29.44 -15.27
CA ILE A 41 19.52 -29.13 -15.98
C ILE A 41 20.44 -28.27 -15.12
N SER A 42 19.92 -27.35 -14.34
CA SER A 42 20.71 -26.46 -13.49
C SER A 42 21.47 -27.21 -12.39
N ARG A 43 21.02 -28.39 -12.01
CA ARG A 43 21.62 -29.25 -10.98
C ARG A 43 22.75 -30.13 -11.53
N TYR A 44 22.74 -30.41 -12.84
CA TYR A 44 23.78 -31.21 -13.46
C TYR A 44 25.07 -30.40 -13.64
N ALA A 45 26.19 -30.95 -13.20
CA ALA A 45 27.49 -30.41 -13.56
C ALA A 45 27.77 -30.66 -15.04
N ASN A 46 28.66 -29.85 -15.64
CA ASN A 46 28.96 -29.96 -17.07
C ASN A 46 29.44 -31.35 -17.48
N PHE A 47 30.27 -32.01 -16.64
CA PHE A 47 30.78 -33.35 -16.90
C PHE A 47 29.71 -34.45 -16.80
N GLU A 48 28.62 -34.19 -16.06
CA GLU A 48 27.51 -35.14 -15.94
C GLU A 48 26.65 -35.11 -17.19
N LEU A 49 26.40 -33.94 -17.77
CA LEU A 49 25.70 -33.82 -19.05
C LEU A 49 26.47 -34.51 -20.22
N GLU A 50 27.80 -34.50 -20.17
CA GLU A 50 28.65 -35.20 -21.17
C GLU A 50 28.55 -36.71 -21.11
N ARG A 51 28.21 -37.26 -19.94
CA ARG A 51 28.02 -38.73 -19.75
C ARG A 51 26.72 -39.26 -20.37
N ILE A 52 25.83 -38.34 -20.75
CA ILE A 52 24.57 -38.76 -21.39
C ILE A 52 24.86 -39.13 -22.83
N SER A 53 24.61 -40.37 -23.21
CA SER A 53 24.82 -40.86 -24.57
C SER A 53 24.06 -40.01 -25.59
N GLY A 54 24.74 -39.45 -26.56
CA GLY A 54 24.19 -38.59 -27.61
C GLY A 54 24.30 -37.10 -27.35
N ILE A 55 24.89 -36.67 -26.22
CA ILE A 55 25.23 -35.27 -25.94
C ILE A 55 26.73 -35.03 -26.11
N GLY A 56 27.14 -34.49 -27.27
CA GLY A 56 28.50 -34.00 -27.47
C GLY A 56 28.71 -32.61 -26.91
N GLU A 57 29.99 -32.12 -26.94
CA GLU A 57 30.39 -30.85 -26.36
C GLU A 57 29.58 -29.65 -26.89
N ASP A 58 29.31 -29.57 -28.20
CA ASP A 58 28.52 -28.49 -28.79
C ASP A 58 27.06 -28.52 -28.31
N ASN A 59 26.46 -29.70 -28.20
CA ASN A 59 25.08 -29.85 -27.75
C ASN A 59 24.96 -29.52 -26.27
N ARG A 60 25.95 -29.91 -25.44
CA ARG A 60 26.04 -29.52 -24.04
C ARG A 60 26.10 -28.02 -23.89
N ARG A 61 26.96 -27.32 -24.67
CA ARG A 61 27.06 -25.87 -24.63
C ARG A 61 25.75 -25.18 -24.96
N ARG A 62 25.02 -25.64 -25.99
CA ARG A 62 23.70 -25.13 -26.38
C ARG A 62 22.66 -25.36 -25.31
N ILE A 63 22.58 -26.55 -24.72
CA ILE A 63 21.67 -26.89 -23.63
C ILE A 63 21.92 -25.96 -22.45
N ARG A 64 23.17 -25.74 -22.06
CA ARG A 64 23.52 -24.87 -20.94
C ARG A 64 23.16 -23.41 -21.23
N GLN A 65 23.51 -22.88 -22.41
CA GLN A 65 23.17 -21.54 -22.82
C GLN A 65 21.65 -21.30 -22.86
N ALA A 66 20.87 -22.27 -23.34
CA ALA A 66 19.44 -22.19 -23.35
C ALA A 66 18.87 -22.20 -21.91
N ALA A 67 19.34 -23.07 -21.05
CA ALA A 67 18.94 -23.11 -19.64
C ALA A 67 19.32 -21.80 -18.91
N ASP A 68 20.54 -21.30 -19.12
CA ASP A 68 20.99 -20.02 -18.54
C ASP A 68 20.16 -18.83 -19.05
N SER A 69 19.70 -18.88 -20.31
CA SER A 69 18.78 -17.87 -20.86
C SER A 69 17.42 -17.90 -20.17
N PHE A 70 16.89 -19.09 -19.87
CA PHE A 70 15.68 -19.25 -19.07
C PHE A 70 15.88 -18.73 -17.64
N ILE A 71 16.98 -19.09 -16.97
CA ILE A 71 17.31 -18.60 -15.62
C ILE A 71 17.39 -17.08 -15.62
N ALA A 72 18.10 -16.50 -16.57
CA ALA A 72 18.25 -15.04 -16.69
C ALA A 72 16.92 -14.35 -17.01
N GLY A 73 16.10 -14.96 -17.88
CA GLY A 73 14.75 -14.47 -18.19
C GLY A 73 13.85 -14.51 -16.97
N MET A 74 13.78 -15.63 -16.28
CA MET A 74 12.99 -15.79 -15.05
C MET A 74 13.47 -14.86 -13.94
N ALA A 75 14.78 -14.74 -13.73
CA ALA A 75 15.34 -13.82 -12.73
C ALA A 75 15.06 -12.34 -13.02
N ARG A 76 14.80 -11.97 -14.28
CA ARG A 76 14.39 -10.60 -14.65
C ARG A 76 12.89 -10.36 -14.42
N VAL A 77 12.08 -11.40 -14.60
CA VAL A 77 10.61 -11.31 -14.50
C VAL A 77 10.12 -11.59 -13.08
N ASN A 78 10.80 -12.49 -12.35
CA ASN A 78 10.41 -12.89 -11.01
C ASN A 78 10.72 -11.83 -9.97
N THR A 79 9.68 -11.47 -9.22
CA THR A 79 9.82 -10.74 -7.96
C THR A 79 10.21 -11.72 -6.85
N VAL A 80 11.13 -11.29 -6.00
CA VAL A 80 11.51 -12.04 -4.80
C VAL A 80 10.29 -12.18 -3.89
N ARG A 81 9.97 -13.41 -3.50
CA ARG A 81 8.94 -13.70 -2.49
C ARG A 81 9.63 -14.07 -1.19
N LEU A 82 9.11 -13.55 -0.07
CA LEU A 82 9.57 -13.86 1.27
C LEU A 82 8.41 -14.51 2.02
N HIS A 83 8.56 -15.78 2.40
CA HIS A 83 7.51 -16.52 3.08
C HIS A 83 7.51 -16.18 4.58
N ALA A 84 6.38 -15.70 5.09
CA ALA A 84 6.27 -15.24 6.49
C ALA A 84 6.23 -16.41 7.50
N ASP A 85 5.59 -17.52 7.13
CA ASP A 85 5.31 -18.60 8.08
C ASP A 85 6.42 -19.65 8.15
N ALA A 86 7.14 -19.87 7.05
CA ALA A 86 8.22 -20.85 6.96
C ALA A 86 9.28 -20.42 5.93
N PRO A 87 10.05 -19.36 6.20
CA PRO A 87 11.12 -18.93 5.31
C PRO A 87 12.22 -20.00 5.23
N ASP A 88 12.79 -20.19 4.04
CA ASP A 88 14.03 -20.94 3.94
C ASP A 88 15.22 -20.13 4.44
N GLN A 89 16.42 -20.73 4.55
CA GLN A 89 17.58 -20.06 5.14
C GLN A 89 17.99 -18.81 4.33
N GLU A 90 17.89 -18.83 2.99
CA GLU A 90 18.22 -17.69 2.15
C GLU A 90 17.21 -16.54 2.33
N GLU A 91 15.93 -16.87 2.47
CA GLU A 91 14.87 -15.91 2.77
C GLU A 91 15.06 -15.28 4.15
N LEU A 92 15.39 -16.10 5.15
CA LEU A 92 15.66 -15.65 6.51
C LEU A 92 16.83 -14.67 6.55
N ASP A 93 17.93 -14.97 5.86
CA ASP A 93 19.10 -14.10 5.79
C ASP A 93 18.75 -12.73 5.15
N VAL A 94 17.86 -12.74 4.13
CA VAL A 94 17.36 -11.50 3.51
C VAL A 94 16.45 -10.74 4.48
N ILE A 95 15.51 -11.41 5.14
CA ILE A 95 14.61 -10.79 6.14
C ILE A 95 15.42 -10.16 7.27
N GLN A 96 16.45 -10.85 7.80
CA GLN A 96 17.34 -10.31 8.81
C GLN A 96 18.10 -9.06 8.33
N SER A 97 18.63 -9.12 7.11
CA SER A 97 19.34 -7.97 6.51
C SER A 97 18.43 -6.77 6.32
N LEU A 98 17.17 -7.00 5.91
CA LEU A 98 16.16 -5.96 5.75
C LEU A 98 15.74 -5.38 7.11
N TYR A 99 15.55 -6.23 8.13
CA TYR A 99 15.29 -5.80 9.50
C TYR A 99 16.36 -4.82 9.99
N MET A 100 17.63 -5.22 9.86
CA MET A 100 18.77 -4.37 10.23
C MET A 100 18.75 -3.05 9.46
N ARG A 101 18.47 -3.08 8.16
CA ARG A 101 18.43 -1.88 7.31
C ARG A 101 17.30 -0.92 7.73
N ILE A 102 16.12 -1.45 8.04
CA ILE A 102 14.94 -0.66 8.43
C ILE A 102 15.17 -0.02 9.80
N HIS A 103 15.52 -0.82 10.81
CA HIS A 103 15.58 -0.36 12.20
C HIS A 103 16.88 0.36 12.57
N LEU A 104 17.98 0.19 11.80
CA LEU A 104 19.21 0.94 12.05
C LEU A 104 19.31 2.25 11.25
N ALA A 105 18.46 2.48 10.26
CA ALA A 105 18.55 3.68 9.42
C ALA A 105 18.46 4.98 10.23
N GLY A 106 17.44 5.11 11.09
CA GLY A 106 17.22 6.25 11.97
C GLY A 106 18.37 6.43 12.98
N PRO A 107 18.63 5.45 13.85
CA PRO A 107 19.72 5.52 14.83
C PRO A 107 21.10 5.82 14.24
N VAL A 108 21.42 5.25 13.07
CA VAL A 108 22.69 5.53 12.36
C VAL A 108 22.74 6.96 11.85
N GLN A 109 21.63 7.48 11.33
CA GLN A 109 21.56 8.86 10.85
C GLN A 109 21.66 9.85 12.03
N GLU A 110 20.97 9.59 13.14
CA GLU A 110 21.09 10.40 14.36
C GLU A 110 22.51 10.36 14.91
N ALA A 111 23.15 9.19 14.94
CA ALA A 111 24.55 9.07 15.36
C ALA A 111 25.51 9.87 14.46
N LYS A 112 25.29 9.86 13.13
CA LYS A 112 26.08 10.66 12.19
C LYS A 112 25.90 12.16 12.41
N ARG A 113 24.66 12.62 12.64
CA ARG A 113 24.37 14.01 12.98
C ARG A 113 25.03 14.40 14.30
N LEU A 114 24.85 13.60 15.34
CA LEU A 114 25.46 13.84 16.64
C LEU A 114 27.00 13.93 16.55
N TYR A 115 27.61 13.05 15.75
CA TYR A 115 29.05 13.08 15.47
C TYR A 115 29.45 14.37 14.74
N ALA A 116 28.75 14.75 13.68
CA ALA A 116 29.04 15.96 12.90
C ALA A 116 28.95 17.22 13.78
N ASP A 117 27.92 17.32 14.64
CA ASP A 117 27.68 18.46 15.50
C ASP A 117 28.68 18.59 16.65
N THR A 118 29.23 17.47 17.14
CA THR A 118 30.00 17.45 18.38
C THR A 118 31.49 17.14 18.20
N HIS A 119 31.88 16.54 17.08
CA HIS A 119 33.27 16.06 16.86
C HIS A 119 34.30 17.18 16.98
N ALA A 120 34.10 18.31 16.29
CA ALA A 120 35.02 19.44 16.34
C ALA A 120 35.16 20.04 17.76
N SER A 121 34.06 20.15 18.48
CA SER A 121 34.04 20.61 19.88
C SER A 121 34.76 19.66 20.82
N LEU A 122 34.57 18.35 20.62
CA LEU A 122 35.29 17.32 21.40
C LEU A 122 36.79 17.34 21.14
N GLU A 123 37.22 17.46 19.88
CA GLU A 123 38.64 17.59 19.53
C GLU A 123 39.26 18.85 20.14
N GLN A 124 38.54 19.96 20.11
CA GLN A 124 38.96 21.20 20.75
C GLN A 124 39.09 21.03 22.28
N CYS A 125 38.13 20.40 22.94
CA CYS A 125 38.20 20.09 24.37
C CYS A 125 39.42 19.23 24.68
N LEU A 126 39.60 18.13 23.95
CA LEU A 126 40.68 17.16 24.17
C LEU A 126 42.07 17.79 23.95
N SER A 127 42.21 18.61 22.90
CA SER A 127 43.46 19.31 22.59
C SER A 127 43.81 20.40 23.62
N ALA A 128 42.81 21.01 24.26
CA ALA A 128 43.00 22.01 25.28
C ALA A 128 43.38 21.39 26.66
N ILE A 129 43.02 20.12 26.93
CA ILE A 129 43.34 19.43 28.16
C ILE A 129 44.79 18.92 28.11
N LEU A 130 45.73 19.80 28.43
CA LEU A 130 47.18 19.50 28.34
C LEU A 130 47.74 18.83 29.61
N VAL A 131 47.03 18.87 30.72
CA VAL A 131 47.50 18.35 32.02
C VAL A 131 46.54 17.30 32.52
N LYS A 132 47.05 16.08 32.73
CA LYS A 132 46.28 14.95 33.25
C LYS A 132 46.93 14.46 34.56
N GLY A 133 46.18 14.60 35.68
CA GLY A 133 46.56 14.13 37.00
C GLY A 133 47.21 15.21 37.89
N SER A 134 47.12 15.01 39.21
CA SER A 134 47.46 15.98 40.25
C SER A 134 48.94 16.37 40.30
N LEU A 135 49.85 15.43 40.10
CA LEU A 135 51.28 15.71 40.13
C LEU A 135 51.72 16.56 38.93
N HIS A 136 51.22 16.26 37.76
CA HIS A 136 51.46 17.05 36.54
C HIS A 136 50.81 18.44 36.60
N TRP A 137 49.67 18.55 37.29
CA TRP A 137 49.02 19.83 37.55
C TRP A 137 49.88 20.74 38.39
N PHE A 138 50.51 20.19 39.48
CA PHE A 138 51.35 20.99 40.35
C PHE A 138 52.55 21.58 39.61
N LEU A 139 53.17 20.80 38.72
CA LEU A 139 54.38 21.19 37.98
C LEU A 139 54.07 21.97 36.68
N ALA A 140 52.82 22.08 36.25
CA ALA A 140 52.48 22.69 34.99
C ALA A 140 52.57 24.23 35.04
N SER A 141 52.95 24.84 33.91
CA SER A 141 52.92 26.28 33.72
C SER A 141 51.50 26.85 33.80
N ARG A 142 51.37 28.13 34.15
CA ARG A 142 50.09 28.83 34.24
C ARG A 142 49.27 28.73 32.96
N SER A 143 49.91 28.92 31.81
CA SER A 143 49.26 28.79 30.48
C SER A 143 48.68 27.40 30.22
N LYS A 144 49.39 26.32 30.59
CA LYS A 144 48.89 24.95 30.46
C LYS A 144 47.71 24.67 31.41
N LYS A 145 47.73 25.22 32.62
CA LYS A 145 46.62 25.13 33.56
C LYS A 145 45.37 25.83 33.03
N GLU A 146 45.51 27.07 32.55
CA GLU A 146 44.39 27.83 31.98
C GLU A 146 43.80 27.18 30.74
N SER A 147 44.64 26.60 29.84
CA SER A 147 44.17 25.84 28.70
C SER A 147 43.38 24.60 29.13
N THR A 148 43.89 23.87 30.13
CA THR A 148 43.24 22.65 30.63
C THR A 148 41.89 22.97 31.29
N VAL A 149 41.77 24.05 32.06
CA VAL A 149 40.50 24.49 32.66
C VAL A 149 39.49 24.80 31.55
N ARG A 150 39.90 25.59 30.55
CA ARG A 150 39.02 25.88 29.39
C ARG A 150 38.54 24.61 28.66
N GLY A 151 39.43 23.62 28.49
CA GLY A 151 39.07 22.33 27.91
C GLY A 151 38.04 21.57 28.75
N TYR A 152 38.19 21.57 30.07
CA TYR A 152 37.20 20.94 30.97
C TYR A 152 35.88 21.71 31.01
N ASP A 153 35.88 23.04 30.96
CA ASP A 153 34.66 23.85 30.94
C ASP A 153 33.86 23.58 29.66
N LEU A 154 34.52 23.49 28.50
CA LEU A 154 33.90 23.12 27.25
C LEU A 154 33.34 21.68 27.28
N LEU A 155 34.09 20.75 27.84
CA LEU A 155 33.63 19.36 28.01
C LEU A 155 32.41 19.27 28.95
N ASN A 156 32.41 20.00 30.05
CA ASN A 156 31.28 20.03 30.98
C ASN A 156 30.02 20.59 30.32
N ARG A 157 30.11 21.65 29.52
CA ARG A 157 28.96 22.17 28.75
C ARG A 157 28.40 21.11 27.81
N LEU A 158 29.24 20.41 27.04
CA LEU A 158 28.82 19.31 26.15
C LEU A 158 28.10 18.20 26.93
N LEU A 159 28.54 17.89 28.13
CA LEU A 159 27.94 16.88 29.01
C LEU A 159 26.60 17.36 29.60
N GLU A 160 26.51 18.64 29.98
CA GLU A 160 25.28 19.29 30.47
C GLU A 160 24.21 19.38 29.36
N ASP A 161 24.61 19.54 28.10
CA ASP A 161 23.74 19.50 26.94
C ASP A 161 23.21 18.07 26.59
N GLY A 162 23.43 17.08 27.46
CA GLY A 162 22.88 15.73 27.33
C GLY A 162 23.61 14.84 26.31
N TYR A 163 24.82 15.22 25.86
CA TYR A 163 25.59 14.41 24.90
C TYR A 163 25.79 12.97 25.33
N ARG A 164 26.14 12.74 26.63
CA ARG A 164 26.36 11.41 27.17
C ARG A 164 25.12 10.52 27.13
N ASP A 165 23.96 11.11 27.44
CA ASP A 165 22.70 10.37 27.50
C ASP A 165 22.22 10.03 26.08
N ARG A 166 22.41 10.96 25.13
CA ARG A 166 22.16 10.68 23.70
C ARG A 166 23.05 9.56 23.16
N CYS A 167 24.35 9.58 23.45
CA CYS A 167 25.27 8.50 23.08
C CYS A 167 24.88 7.16 23.70
N LYS A 168 24.45 7.16 24.96
CA LYS A 168 24.04 5.94 25.68
C LYS A 168 22.77 5.37 25.07
N ARG A 169 21.75 6.19 24.82
CA ARG A 169 20.50 5.79 24.17
C ARG A 169 20.76 5.19 22.79
N LEU A 170 21.50 5.90 21.92
CA LEU A 170 21.84 5.41 20.58
C LEU A 170 22.60 4.08 20.62
N LYS A 171 23.53 3.94 21.56
CA LYS A 171 24.26 2.67 21.73
C LYS A 171 23.32 1.53 22.15
N GLU A 172 22.39 1.78 23.07
CA GLU A 172 21.41 0.79 23.54
C GLU A 172 20.47 0.39 22.37
N GLU A 173 19.98 1.34 21.59
CA GLU A 173 19.16 1.10 20.40
C GLU A 173 19.91 0.25 19.36
N LEU A 174 21.13 0.65 18.99
CA LEU A 174 21.94 -0.09 18.02
C LEU A 174 22.22 -1.53 18.49
N VAL A 175 22.52 -1.72 19.78
CA VAL A 175 22.77 -3.06 20.34
C VAL A 175 21.50 -3.89 20.36
N THR A 176 20.37 -3.31 20.75
CA THR A 176 19.07 -4.01 20.80
C THR A 176 18.67 -4.53 19.43
N VAL A 177 18.76 -3.68 18.40
CA VAL A 177 18.45 -4.09 17.02
C VAL A 177 19.43 -5.16 16.53
N SER A 178 20.74 -4.98 16.77
CA SER A 178 21.77 -5.92 16.31
C SER A 178 21.71 -7.28 17.00
N ALA A 179 21.14 -7.35 18.20
CA ALA A 179 21.01 -8.58 18.99
C ALA A 179 19.60 -9.20 18.91
N ALA A 180 18.74 -8.70 18.02
CA ALA A 180 17.38 -9.21 17.88
C ALA A 180 17.37 -10.69 17.50
N GLN A 181 16.53 -11.47 18.20
CA GLN A 181 16.38 -12.89 17.94
C GLN A 181 15.53 -13.12 16.67
N GLU A 182 15.76 -14.23 16.00
CA GLU A 182 15.03 -14.63 14.79
C GLU A 182 13.50 -14.53 14.93
N LYS A 183 12.97 -15.01 16.05
CA LYS A 183 11.54 -14.93 16.34
C LYS A 183 11.03 -13.49 16.33
N THR A 184 11.75 -12.56 16.95
CA THR A 184 11.39 -11.13 16.99
C THR A 184 11.41 -10.52 15.57
N ILE A 185 12.40 -10.90 14.77
CA ILE A 185 12.56 -10.42 13.39
C ILE A 185 11.40 -10.92 12.52
N LEU A 186 11.01 -12.19 12.65
CA LEU A 186 9.87 -12.76 11.91
C LEU A 186 8.53 -12.15 12.33
N GLU A 187 8.32 -11.93 13.64
CA GLU A 187 7.12 -11.25 14.13
C GLU A 187 7.02 -9.81 13.63
N ASP A 188 8.15 -9.10 13.54
CA ASP A 188 8.19 -7.74 12.97
C ASP A 188 7.91 -7.78 11.47
N TYR A 189 8.53 -8.71 10.73
CA TYR A 189 8.26 -8.90 9.31
C TYR A 189 6.77 -9.19 9.03
N GLN A 190 6.15 -10.10 9.78
CA GLN A 190 4.72 -10.42 9.62
C GLN A 190 3.82 -9.20 9.83
N LYS A 191 4.19 -8.30 10.76
CA LYS A 191 3.42 -7.07 11.02
C LYS A 191 3.67 -5.97 9.99
N ASN A 192 4.88 -5.90 9.46
CA ASN A 192 5.38 -4.76 8.67
C ASN A 192 5.89 -5.17 7.28
N ALA A 193 5.38 -6.26 6.68
CA ALA A 193 5.85 -6.82 5.41
C ALA A 193 6.02 -5.76 4.30
N ALA A 194 5.13 -4.78 4.22
CA ALA A 194 5.20 -3.70 3.24
C ALA A 194 6.51 -2.88 3.35
N ALA A 195 6.99 -2.60 4.57
CA ALA A 195 8.24 -1.88 4.80
C ALA A 195 9.46 -2.71 4.35
N TYR A 196 9.42 -4.03 4.56
CA TYR A 196 10.47 -4.95 4.10
C TYR A 196 10.54 -5.01 2.58
N TYR A 197 9.39 -5.14 1.90
CA TYR A 197 9.36 -5.11 0.44
C TYR A 197 9.80 -3.77 -0.12
N ALA A 198 9.42 -2.65 0.49
CA ALA A 198 9.90 -1.34 0.07
C ALA A 198 11.42 -1.17 0.28
N ALA A 199 11.98 -1.72 1.36
CA ALA A 199 13.41 -1.74 1.59
C ALA A 199 14.15 -2.67 0.61
N LEU A 200 13.54 -3.79 0.23
CA LEU A 200 14.04 -4.72 -0.78
C LEU A 200 14.07 -4.05 -2.17
N GLU A 201 12.99 -3.39 -2.57
CA GLU A 201 12.86 -2.64 -3.81
C GLU A 201 13.95 -1.56 -3.94
N LYS A 202 14.22 -0.82 -2.86
CA LYS A 202 15.31 0.18 -2.81
C LYS A 202 16.71 -0.44 -2.82
N ALA A 203 16.87 -1.69 -2.37
CA ALA A 203 18.16 -2.38 -2.35
C ALA A 203 18.51 -3.04 -3.69
N ASP A 204 17.50 -3.41 -4.47
CA ASP A 204 17.66 -4.14 -5.71
C ASP A 204 17.71 -3.18 -6.91
N THR A 205 18.91 -2.86 -7.36
CA THR A 205 19.14 -2.00 -8.54
C THR A 205 18.63 -2.60 -9.86
N GLY A 206 18.30 -3.90 -9.88
CA GLY A 206 17.68 -4.60 -11.01
C GLY A 206 16.15 -4.65 -10.94
N PHE A 207 15.55 -4.08 -9.90
CA PHE A 207 14.11 -4.01 -9.75
C PHE A 207 13.52 -3.08 -10.80
N GLN A 208 12.95 -3.65 -11.86
CA GLN A 208 12.17 -2.88 -12.81
C GLN A 208 10.82 -2.60 -12.17
N ILE A 209 10.53 -1.31 -11.92
CA ILE A 209 9.19 -0.89 -11.49
C ILE A 209 8.24 -1.38 -12.57
N ALA A 210 7.36 -2.32 -12.20
CA ALA A 210 6.26 -2.69 -13.07
C ALA A 210 5.39 -1.43 -13.23
N THR A 211 5.49 -0.76 -14.37
CA THR A 211 4.60 0.35 -14.72
C THR A 211 3.16 -0.14 -14.91
N GLY A 212 2.94 -1.43 -14.66
CA GLY A 212 1.65 -2.09 -14.60
C GLY A 212 1.04 -2.47 -15.93
N ASP A 213 1.44 -1.83 -16.99
CA ASP A 213 0.95 -2.18 -18.34
C ASP A 213 2.14 -2.15 -19.33
N LEU A 214 2.31 -3.23 -20.08
CA LEU A 214 3.29 -3.31 -21.17
C LEU A 214 3.04 -2.24 -22.25
N THR A 215 1.87 -1.61 -22.22
CA THR A 215 1.45 -0.55 -23.16
C THR A 215 1.78 0.86 -22.68
N PHE A 216 2.32 1.04 -21.43
CA PHE A 216 2.70 2.37 -20.95
C PHE A 216 3.96 2.87 -21.69
N PRO A 217 3.93 4.08 -22.31
CA PRO A 217 5.02 4.58 -23.14
C PRO A 217 6.33 4.71 -22.35
N ARG A 218 7.40 4.09 -22.83
CA ARG A 218 8.71 4.09 -22.14
C ARG A 218 9.25 5.49 -21.91
N GLN A 219 9.15 6.35 -22.92
CA GLN A 219 9.61 7.73 -22.81
C GLN A 219 8.90 8.46 -21.66
N LEU A 220 7.57 8.36 -21.58
CA LEU A 220 6.79 8.95 -20.50
C LEU A 220 7.17 8.35 -19.13
N ALA A 221 7.41 7.03 -19.08
CA ALA A 221 7.86 6.39 -17.83
C ALA A 221 9.20 6.94 -17.35
N ASP A 222 10.13 7.21 -18.26
CA ASP A 222 11.44 7.76 -17.90
C ASP A 222 11.35 9.24 -17.47
N GLU A 223 10.51 10.03 -18.11
CA GLU A 223 10.17 11.40 -17.72
C GLU A 223 9.57 11.45 -16.30
N VAL A 224 8.57 10.59 -16.02
CA VAL A 224 7.94 10.47 -14.70
C VAL A 224 8.94 10.02 -13.62
N ARG A 225 9.86 9.09 -13.93
CA ARG A 225 10.92 8.69 -12.99
C ARG A 225 11.88 9.83 -12.67
N GLY A 226 12.10 10.73 -13.63
CA GLY A 226 12.93 11.92 -13.45
C GLY A 226 12.28 13.02 -12.64
N GLU A 227 10.94 12.98 -12.43
CA GLU A 227 10.21 13.97 -11.64
C GLU A 227 10.66 13.96 -10.18
N ALA A 228 10.87 15.14 -9.59
CA ALA A 228 11.28 15.25 -8.20
C ALA A 228 10.11 14.89 -7.27
N LEU A 229 10.38 14.07 -6.26
CA LEU A 229 9.42 13.75 -5.20
C LEU A 229 10.09 13.98 -3.84
N ASP A 230 9.64 15.00 -3.14
CA ASP A 230 10.10 15.29 -1.79
C ASP A 230 9.22 14.55 -0.78
N THR A 231 9.83 13.70 0.03
CA THR A 231 9.15 12.91 1.06
C THR A 231 9.43 13.42 2.47
N SER A 232 10.02 14.61 2.63
CA SER A 232 10.41 15.16 3.93
C SER A 232 9.22 15.41 4.88
N LEU A 233 8.04 15.70 4.34
CA LEU A 233 6.80 15.88 5.09
C LEU A 233 5.99 14.58 5.26
N LEU A 234 6.46 13.44 4.77
CA LEU A 234 5.91 12.13 5.16
C LEU A 234 6.43 11.73 6.54
N ARG A 235 5.62 10.99 7.29
CA ARG A 235 6.04 10.43 8.58
C ARG A 235 7.17 9.42 8.38
N GLU A 236 8.06 9.30 9.36
CA GLU A 236 9.22 8.37 9.29
C GLU A 236 8.78 6.91 9.08
N GLU A 237 7.63 6.53 9.65
CA GLU A 237 7.03 5.20 9.50
C GLU A 237 6.36 4.99 8.14
N THR A 238 6.15 6.07 7.37
CA THR A 238 5.49 5.99 6.06
C THR A 238 6.50 5.63 4.99
N THR A 239 6.41 4.39 4.50
CA THR A 239 7.28 3.92 3.42
C THR A 239 6.47 3.71 2.16
N LEU A 240 6.85 4.39 1.08
CA LEU A 240 6.24 4.19 -0.23
C LEU A 240 6.86 2.97 -0.93
N ARG A 241 6.01 2.11 -1.50
CA ARG A 241 6.43 1.10 -2.46
C ARG A 241 6.84 1.79 -3.78
N ALA A 242 7.71 1.16 -4.54
CA ALA A 242 8.23 1.75 -5.79
C ALA A 242 7.11 2.16 -6.77
N TYR A 243 6.05 1.36 -6.87
CA TYR A 243 4.89 1.72 -7.70
C TYR A 243 4.09 2.90 -7.13
N GLN A 244 4.02 3.07 -5.81
CA GLN A 244 3.36 4.23 -5.17
C GLN A 244 4.18 5.50 -5.36
N GLU A 245 5.50 5.40 -5.25
CA GLU A 245 6.42 6.48 -5.56
C GLU A 245 6.28 6.92 -7.03
N PHE A 246 6.23 5.95 -7.97
CA PHE A 246 5.97 6.24 -9.37
C PHE A 246 4.62 6.94 -9.57
N GLY A 247 3.56 6.48 -8.90
CA GLY A 247 2.24 7.13 -9.00
C GLY A 247 2.21 8.55 -8.45
N ALA A 248 2.91 8.83 -7.33
CA ALA A 248 3.05 10.19 -6.81
C ALA A 248 3.82 11.10 -7.79
N ARG A 249 4.92 10.62 -8.37
CA ARG A 249 5.68 11.32 -9.42
C ARG A 249 4.84 11.55 -10.68
N TYR A 250 4.00 10.58 -11.07
CA TYR A 250 3.09 10.71 -12.20
C TYR A 250 2.07 11.84 -11.97
N ILE A 251 1.52 11.96 -10.76
CA ILE A 251 0.61 13.06 -10.37
C ILE A 251 1.32 14.41 -10.51
N LEU A 252 2.55 14.52 -10.00
CA LEU A 252 3.32 15.77 -10.06
C LEU A 252 3.67 16.16 -11.49
N HIS A 253 4.12 15.19 -12.28
CA HIS A 253 4.55 15.38 -13.67
C HIS A 253 3.39 15.78 -14.58
N GLN A 254 2.27 15.05 -14.54
CA GLN A 254 1.14 15.25 -15.44
C GLN A 254 0.23 16.41 -15.04
N LYS A 255 0.26 16.85 -13.78
CA LYS A 255 -0.63 17.86 -13.19
C LYS A 255 -2.11 17.49 -13.21
N LYS A 256 -2.60 16.92 -14.31
CA LYS A 256 -3.98 16.41 -14.47
C LYS A 256 -3.94 14.94 -14.78
N ALA A 257 -4.28 14.12 -13.79
CA ALA A 257 -4.08 12.68 -13.82
C ALA A 257 -5.33 11.90 -13.39
N PHE A 258 -5.49 10.71 -13.94
CA PHE A 258 -6.50 9.74 -13.53
C PHE A 258 -5.78 8.48 -13.03
N LEU A 259 -5.83 8.23 -11.73
CA LEU A 259 -5.34 7.01 -11.12
C LEU A 259 -6.43 5.93 -11.11
N GLY A 260 -6.34 5.02 -12.05
CA GLY A 260 -7.22 3.86 -12.18
C GLY A 260 -6.68 2.60 -11.54
N ASP A 261 -5.72 2.71 -10.64
CA ASP A 261 -5.13 1.59 -9.90
C ASP A 261 -6.20 0.74 -9.22
N GLU A 262 -6.02 -0.56 -9.21
CA GLU A 262 -6.90 -1.50 -8.53
C GLU A 262 -7.05 -1.15 -7.05
N MET A 263 -8.18 -1.55 -6.45
CA MET A 263 -8.42 -1.33 -5.02
C MET A 263 -7.31 -1.97 -4.17
N GLY A 264 -6.90 -1.28 -3.11
CA GLY A 264 -5.83 -1.74 -2.22
C GLY A 264 -4.40 -1.36 -2.65
N LEU A 265 -4.19 -0.73 -3.82
CA LEU A 265 -2.87 -0.26 -4.25
C LEU A 265 -2.45 1.09 -3.63
N GLY A 266 -3.23 1.63 -2.69
CA GLY A 266 -2.86 2.83 -1.95
C GLY A 266 -2.90 4.12 -2.77
N LYS A 267 -3.91 4.31 -3.62
CA LYS A 267 -4.14 5.57 -4.36
C LYS A 267 -4.13 6.80 -3.44
N THR A 268 -4.79 6.70 -2.29
CA THR A 268 -4.82 7.74 -1.27
C THR A 268 -3.41 8.13 -0.80
N LEU A 269 -2.55 7.15 -0.54
CA LEU A 269 -1.16 7.40 -0.12
C LEU A 269 -0.33 8.06 -1.22
N GLN A 270 -0.55 7.70 -2.49
CA GLN A 270 0.09 8.34 -3.64
C GLN A 270 -0.31 9.82 -3.75
N ALA A 271 -1.59 10.14 -3.55
CA ALA A 271 -2.10 11.50 -3.55
C ALA A 271 -1.55 12.31 -2.35
N ILE A 272 -1.52 11.73 -1.15
CA ILE A 272 -0.92 12.37 0.04
C ILE A 272 0.57 12.65 -0.19
N ALA A 273 1.32 11.72 -0.77
CA ALA A 273 2.73 11.91 -1.08
C ALA A 273 2.97 13.05 -2.09
N ALA A 274 2.09 13.17 -3.10
CA ALA A 274 2.15 14.28 -4.05
C ALA A 274 1.84 15.63 -3.37
N MET A 275 0.80 15.70 -2.52
CA MET A 275 0.48 16.91 -1.74
C MET A 275 1.63 17.30 -0.80
N ALA A 276 2.22 16.33 -0.09
CA ALA A 276 3.36 16.56 0.80
C ALA A 276 4.58 17.11 0.05
N SER A 277 4.85 16.59 -1.15
CA SER A 277 5.94 17.08 -2.00
C SER A 277 5.71 18.51 -2.50
N LEU A 278 4.47 18.86 -2.83
CA LEU A 278 4.11 20.23 -3.23
C LEU A 278 4.25 21.20 -2.06
N GLU A 279 3.75 20.84 -0.88
CA GLU A 279 3.87 21.66 0.33
C GLU A 279 5.33 21.94 0.69
N SER A 280 6.19 20.90 0.68
CA SER A 280 7.63 21.07 0.89
C SER A 280 8.28 22.01 -0.12
N GLY A 281 7.81 22.04 -1.36
CA GLY A 281 8.24 22.99 -2.39
C GLY A 281 7.85 24.42 -2.05
N LEU A 282 6.60 24.65 -1.65
CA LEU A 282 6.07 25.96 -1.23
C LEU A 282 6.83 26.51 -0.01
N GLU A 283 7.07 25.67 1.01
CA GLU A 283 7.85 26.05 2.20
C GLU A 283 9.27 26.52 1.85
N ARG A 284 9.92 25.91 0.86
CA ARG A 284 11.26 26.33 0.39
C ARG A 284 11.25 27.65 -0.36
N GLU A 285 10.23 27.90 -1.19
CA GLU A 285 10.08 29.16 -1.94
C GLU A 285 9.86 30.35 -0.99
N ILE A 286 9.12 30.14 0.10
CA ILE A 286 8.83 31.18 1.11
C ILE A 286 10.04 31.42 2.04
N GLY A 287 11.01 30.50 2.08
CA GLY A 287 12.20 30.62 2.92
C GLY A 287 11.95 30.27 4.38
N ALA A 288 11.69 29.00 4.66
CA ALA A 288 11.29 28.40 5.93
C ALA A 288 12.14 28.76 7.18
N SER A 289 13.32 29.34 7.01
CA SER A 289 14.21 29.71 8.13
C SER A 289 13.85 31.04 8.83
N ALA A 290 12.85 31.76 8.35
CA ALA A 290 12.54 33.13 8.81
C ALA A 290 11.12 33.31 9.37
N LEU A 291 10.24 32.31 9.30
CA LEU A 291 8.83 32.43 9.69
C LEU A 291 8.57 31.87 11.10
N SER A 292 7.68 32.54 11.84
CA SER A 292 7.12 31.97 13.08
C SER A 292 6.18 30.78 12.78
N GLU A 293 5.84 29.93 13.78
CA GLU A 293 4.86 28.83 13.60
C GLU A 293 3.49 29.34 13.10
N ASP A 294 3.08 30.54 13.48
CA ASP A 294 1.83 31.16 13.04
C ASP A 294 1.92 31.67 11.58
N ASP A 295 3.09 32.12 11.14
CA ASP A 295 3.31 32.52 9.74
C ASP A 295 3.39 31.29 8.81
N HIS A 296 3.92 30.15 9.29
CA HIS A 296 3.88 28.89 8.56
C HIS A 296 2.44 28.42 8.31
N ARG A 297 1.55 28.52 9.29
CA ARG A 297 0.13 28.14 9.13
C ARG A 297 -0.61 28.99 8.11
N ARG A 298 -0.31 30.28 8.02
CA ARG A 298 -0.97 31.22 7.09
C ARG A 298 -0.52 31.12 5.64
N ASN A 299 0.54 30.38 5.36
CA ASN A 299 1.15 30.24 4.03
C ASN A 299 1.18 28.81 3.52
N GLN A 300 0.34 27.91 4.05
CA GLN A 300 0.22 26.55 3.54
C GLN A 300 -0.50 26.52 2.19
N GLY A 301 -0.15 25.55 1.36
CA GLY A 301 -0.85 25.27 0.11
C GLY A 301 -2.31 24.90 0.34
N HIS A 302 -3.17 25.18 -0.62
CA HIS A 302 -4.59 24.82 -0.58
C HIS A 302 -4.82 23.51 -1.31
N PHE A 303 -5.03 22.44 -0.55
CA PHE A 303 -5.34 21.12 -1.08
C PHE A 303 -6.79 20.73 -0.78
N LEU A 304 -7.50 20.17 -1.75
CA LEU A 304 -8.90 19.75 -1.59
C LEU A 304 -9.07 18.28 -1.94
N VAL A 305 -9.73 17.55 -1.08
CA VAL A 305 -10.16 16.18 -1.30
C VAL A 305 -11.66 16.11 -1.34
N ALA A 306 -12.23 15.70 -2.49
CA ALA A 306 -13.63 15.38 -2.64
C ALA A 306 -13.82 13.86 -2.63
N CYS A 307 -14.55 13.31 -1.66
CA CYS A 307 -14.76 11.88 -1.52
C CYS A 307 -16.20 11.56 -1.06
N PRO A 308 -16.67 10.30 -1.19
CA PRO A 308 -17.91 9.89 -0.56
C PRO A 308 -17.88 10.08 0.96
N ALA A 309 -19.01 10.44 1.58
CA ALA A 309 -19.09 10.70 3.02
C ALA A 309 -18.56 9.54 3.89
N GLY A 310 -18.69 8.29 3.43
CA GLY A 310 -18.14 7.13 4.13
C GLY A 310 -16.61 7.02 4.09
N LEU A 311 -15.93 7.78 3.24
CA LEU A 311 -14.48 7.75 3.07
C LEU A 311 -13.75 8.92 3.75
N LEU A 312 -14.47 9.90 4.32
CA LEU A 312 -13.86 11.08 4.95
C LEU A 312 -12.80 10.71 6.00
N ILE A 313 -13.04 9.66 6.78
CA ILE A 313 -12.13 9.19 7.83
C ILE A 313 -10.95 8.40 7.25
N ASN A 314 -11.14 7.75 6.09
CA ASN A 314 -10.09 6.92 5.46
C ASN A 314 -8.94 7.75 4.87
N TRP A 315 -9.14 9.07 4.74
CA TRP A 315 -8.07 9.99 4.42
C TRP A 315 -7.26 10.29 5.69
N GLU A 316 -6.54 9.28 6.18
CA GLU A 316 -5.70 9.32 7.39
C GLU A 316 -4.43 10.18 7.16
N ILE A 317 -4.59 11.43 6.73
CA ILE A 317 -3.50 12.32 6.31
C ILE A 317 -2.45 12.46 7.41
N ARG A 318 -2.87 12.67 8.67
CA ARG A 318 -1.96 12.80 9.83
C ARG A 318 -1.17 11.54 10.15
N LYS A 319 -1.68 10.38 9.74
CA LYS A 319 -0.99 9.10 9.92
C LYS A 319 0.21 8.98 8.99
N TYR A 320 0.08 9.48 7.78
CA TYR A 320 1.08 9.33 6.73
C TYR A 320 1.97 10.56 6.53
N SER A 321 1.53 11.73 6.97
CA SER A 321 2.25 12.99 6.74
C SER A 321 2.10 13.98 7.89
N SER A 322 2.89 15.07 7.84
CA SER A 322 2.77 16.22 8.75
C SER A 322 1.75 17.26 8.26
N LEU A 323 1.09 17.04 7.11
CA LEU A 323 0.07 17.95 6.59
C LEU A 323 -1.10 18.12 7.57
N SER A 324 -1.71 19.31 7.55
CA SER A 324 -2.83 19.68 8.43
C SER A 324 -4.19 19.38 7.76
N PRO A 325 -4.89 18.28 8.09
CA PRO A 325 -6.21 18.00 7.54
C PRO A 325 -7.31 18.77 8.27
N LEU A 326 -8.25 19.29 7.49
CA LEU A 326 -9.47 19.98 7.92
C LEU A 326 -10.68 19.25 7.31
N VAL A 327 -11.52 18.65 8.16
CA VAL A 327 -12.71 17.93 7.68
C VAL A 327 -13.87 18.91 7.54
N ILE A 328 -14.25 19.23 6.30
CA ILE A 328 -15.36 20.12 5.98
C ILE A 328 -16.63 19.28 5.84
N HIS A 329 -17.20 18.89 6.99
CA HIS A 329 -18.41 18.08 7.07
C HIS A 329 -19.15 18.28 8.39
N GLY A 330 -20.48 18.07 8.40
CA GLY A 330 -21.29 18.15 9.59
C GLY A 330 -21.52 19.58 10.09
N ARG A 331 -21.61 19.76 11.43
CA ARG A 331 -21.98 21.03 12.05
C ARG A 331 -20.88 22.09 12.03
N SER A 332 -19.62 21.69 12.02
CA SER A 332 -18.43 22.57 12.02
C SER A 332 -17.89 22.87 10.62
N ARG A 333 -18.61 22.48 9.55
CA ARG A 333 -18.13 22.63 8.17
C ARG A 333 -17.83 24.06 7.77
N ASP A 334 -18.68 25.03 8.20
CA ASP A 334 -18.50 26.46 7.85
C ASP A 334 -17.25 27.04 8.50
N GLU A 335 -16.99 26.66 9.76
CA GLU A 335 -15.79 27.06 10.49
C GLU A 335 -14.53 26.43 9.87
N ALA A 336 -14.56 25.12 9.63
CA ALA A 336 -13.45 24.41 8.98
C ALA A 336 -13.15 24.95 7.57
N GLY A 337 -14.19 25.30 6.80
CA GLY A 337 -14.05 25.90 5.49
C GLY A 337 -13.39 27.28 5.55
N ARG A 338 -13.76 28.15 6.50
CA ARG A 338 -13.09 29.46 6.69
C ARG A 338 -11.63 29.31 7.08
N VAL A 339 -11.34 28.43 8.04
CA VAL A 339 -9.96 28.15 8.45
C VAL A 339 -9.12 27.66 7.26
N TRP A 340 -9.67 26.73 6.46
CA TRP A 340 -8.96 26.28 5.25
C TRP A 340 -8.72 27.39 4.23
N ILE A 341 -9.70 28.29 4.01
CA ILE A 341 -9.54 29.42 3.08
C ILE A 341 -8.48 30.40 3.59
N GLU A 342 -8.40 30.61 4.91
CA GLU A 342 -7.49 31.60 5.52
C GLU A 342 -6.08 31.05 5.75
N GLU A 343 -5.95 29.79 6.15
CA GLU A 343 -4.67 29.20 6.59
C GLU A 343 -4.09 28.17 5.62
N GLY A 344 -4.90 27.63 4.68
CA GLY A 344 -4.49 26.54 3.80
C GLY A 344 -4.59 25.17 4.46
N GLY A 345 -3.77 24.22 3.98
CA GLY A 345 -3.78 22.80 4.41
C GLY A 345 -4.65 21.92 3.53
N VAL A 346 -5.02 20.74 4.03
CA VAL A 346 -5.79 19.75 3.25
C VAL A 346 -7.24 19.71 3.69
N ALA A 347 -8.14 20.31 2.92
CA ALA A 347 -9.58 20.17 3.12
C ALA A 347 -10.05 18.80 2.65
N VAL A 348 -10.75 18.06 3.50
CA VAL A 348 -11.41 16.79 3.14
C VAL A 348 -12.92 16.97 3.27
N SER A 349 -13.62 16.84 2.16
CA SER A 349 -15.07 17.11 2.10
C SER A 349 -15.80 16.08 1.25
N ASN A 350 -17.09 15.91 1.51
CA ASN A 350 -17.93 15.03 0.73
C ASN A 350 -18.59 15.76 -0.45
N TYR A 351 -19.08 14.99 -1.40
CA TYR A 351 -19.68 15.54 -2.63
C TYR A 351 -20.92 16.39 -2.39
N GLU A 352 -21.64 16.14 -1.30
CA GLU A 352 -22.89 16.83 -0.96
C GLU A 352 -22.66 18.25 -0.43
N THR A 353 -21.44 18.57 0.01
CA THR A 353 -21.07 19.89 0.55
C THR A 353 -20.26 20.75 -0.45
N MET A 354 -20.03 20.27 -1.68
CA MET A 354 -19.25 21.02 -2.69
C MET A 354 -19.88 22.33 -3.12
N ASP A 355 -21.21 22.45 -3.11
CA ASP A 355 -21.93 23.68 -3.41
C ASP A 355 -21.73 24.73 -2.34
N GLU A 356 -21.83 24.36 -1.06
CA GLU A 356 -21.62 25.25 0.07
C GLU A 356 -20.17 25.74 0.10
N LEU A 357 -19.22 24.84 -0.11
CA LEU A 357 -17.80 25.20 -0.20
C LEU A 357 -17.55 26.20 -1.35
N TRP A 358 -18.15 25.97 -2.53
CA TRP A 358 -18.06 26.90 -3.64
C TRP A 358 -18.56 28.30 -3.29
N GLU A 359 -19.67 28.41 -2.56
CA GLU A 359 -20.27 29.69 -2.15
C GLU A 359 -19.43 30.45 -1.11
N MET A 360 -18.55 29.73 -0.38
CA MET A 360 -17.64 30.33 0.61
C MET A 360 -16.37 30.89 0.00
N LEU A 361 -15.97 30.44 -1.21
CA LEU A 361 -14.69 30.81 -1.81
C LEU A 361 -14.68 32.29 -2.24
N PRO A 362 -13.60 33.04 -1.95
CA PRO A 362 -13.44 34.38 -2.45
C PRO A 362 -13.17 34.42 -3.97
N ASP A 363 -13.43 35.56 -4.59
CA ASP A 363 -13.07 35.80 -5.97
C ASP A 363 -11.56 35.54 -6.20
N LYS A 364 -11.22 34.82 -7.26
CA LYS A 364 -9.83 34.47 -7.63
C LYS A 364 -9.12 33.51 -6.66
N PHE A 365 -9.87 32.69 -5.93
CA PHE A 365 -9.28 31.61 -5.13
C PHE A 365 -8.58 30.58 -6.03
N SER A 366 -7.44 30.05 -5.58
CA SER A 366 -6.69 29.01 -6.28
C SER A 366 -6.51 27.78 -5.39
N ILE A 367 -6.63 26.61 -5.96
CA ILE A 367 -6.40 25.31 -5.31
C ILE A 367 -5.16 24.68 -5.94
N ASP A 368 -4.13 24.40 -5.15
CA ASP A 368 -2.87 23.83 -5.65
C ASP A 368 -3.05 22.40 -6.18
N LEU A 369 -3.82 21.57 -5.47
CA LEU A 369 -4.18 20.24 -5.92
C LEU A 369 -5.55 19.83 -5.40
N MET A 370 -6.39 19.32 -6.30
CA MET A 370 -7.67 18.70 -5.95
C MET A 370 -7.65 17.21 -6.28
N ALA A 371 -7.95 16.38 -5.29
CA ALA A 371 -8.16 14.95 -5.44
C ALA A 371 -9.67 14.61 -5.40
N VAL A 372 -10.17 13.98 -6.44
CA VAL A 372 -11.57 13.53 -6.58
C VAL A 372 -11.57 12.01 -6.43
N ASP A 373 -11.86 11.54 -5.22
CA ASP A 373 -11.83 10.13 -4.87
C ASP A 373 -13.16 9.45 -5.22
N GLU A 374 -13.08 8.22 -5.72
CA GLU A 374 -14.22 7.51 -6.30
C GLU A 374 -14.92 8.36 -7.37
N ALA A 375 -14.15 8.85 -8.35
CA ALA A 375 -14.59 9.81 -9.37
C ALA A 375 -15.87 9.39 -10.13
N HIS A 376 -16.26 8.11 -10.07
CA HIS A 376 -17.51 7.63 -10.64
C HIS A 376 -18.76 8.29 -10.00
N TYR A 377 -18.65 8.91 -8.80
CA TYR A 377 -19.73 9.66 -8.16
C TYR A 377 -20.08 10.94 -8.92
N VAL A 378 -19.16 11.51 -9.70
CA VAL A 378 -19.37 12.75 -10.47
C VAL A 378 -19.57 12.51 -11.98
N LYS A 379 -19.79 11.26 -12.39
CA LYS A 379 -20.02 10.88 -13.80
C LYS A 379 -21.27 11.49 -14.45
N ASN A 380 -22.32 11.78 -13.66
CA ASN A 380 -23.54 12.39 -14.17
C ASN A 380 -23.41 13.92 -14.21
N PRO A 381 -23.24 14.55 -15.39
CA PRO A 381 -22.99 15.99 -15.51
C PRO A 381 -24.14 16.88 -15.04
N LYS A 382 -25.37 16.32 -14.93
CA LYS A 382 -26.56 17.05 -14.49
C LYS A 382 -26.76 17.02 -12.96
N ALA A 383 -26.03 16.18 -12.25
CA ALA A 383 -26.14 16.10 -10.79
C ALA A 383 -25.50 17.33 -10.15
N LYS A 384 -26.15 17.89 -9.10
CA LYS A 384 -25.65 19.06 -8.36
C LYS A 384 -24.20 18.87 -7.91
N ARG A 385 -23.86 17.72 -7.33
CA ARG A 385 -22.51 17.37 -6.93
C ARG A 385 -21.48 17.44 -8.08
N SER A 386 -21.84 16.98 -9.27
CA SER A 386 -20.93 17.02 -10.44
C SER A 386 -20.71 18.44 -10.94
N ILE A 387 -21.77 19.27 -10.93
CA ILE A 387 -21.70 20.67 -11.36
C ILE A 387 -20.74 21.46 -10.48
N TYR A 388 -20.88 21.36 -9.15
CA TYR A 388 -20.05 22.13 -8.22
C TYR A 388 -18.63 21.56 -8.09
N THR A 389 -18.47 20.23 -8.11
CA THR A 389 -17.14 19.64 -8.21
C THR A 389 -16.41 20.14 -9.45
N ARG A 390 -17.09 20.21 -10.61
CA ARG A 390 -16.48 20.73 -11.85
C ARG A 390 -16.05 22.18 -11.71
N LYS A 391 -16.89 23.04 -11.14
CA LYS A 391 -16.52 24.45 -10.89
C LYS A 391 -15.26 24.56 -10.04
N LEU A 392 -15.13 23.74 -8.99
CA LEU A 392 -13.93 23.69 -8.14
C LEU A 392 -12.70 23.21 -8.92
N THR A 393 -12.86 22.23 -9.85
CA THR A 393 -11.72 21.80 -10.68
C THR A 393 -11.22 22.89 -11.64
N GLU A 394 -12.02 23.89 -11.97
CA GLU A 394 -11.62 25.03 -12.81
C GLU A 394 -10.72 26.01 -12.05
N LEU A 395 -10.74 26.00 -10.70
CA LEU A 395 -9.86 26.79 -9.84
C LEU A 395 -8.56 26.05 -9.48
N THR A 396 -8.34 24.86 -10.02
CA THR A 396 -7.32 23.92 -9.54
C THR A 396 -6.15 23.85 -10.51
N ASP A 397 -4.90 24.04 -10.01
CA ASP A 397 -3.68 23.84 -10.82
C ASP A 397 -3.46 22.36 -11.14
N ARG A 398 -3.61 21.48 -10.15
CA ARG A 398 -3.43 20.03 -10.30
C ARG A 398 -4.69 19.26 -9.92
N LEU A 399 -5.15 18.40 -10.82
CA LEU A 399 -6.37 17.61 -10.64
C LEU A 399 -6.10 16.11 -10.73
N ILE A 400 -6.51 15.37 -9.71
CA ILE A 400 -6.40 13.92 -9.69
C ILE A 400 -7.79 13.30 -9.60
N PHE A 401 -8.15 12.45 -10.55
CA PHE A 401 -9.25 11.52 -10.40
C PHE A 401 -8.74 10.18 -9.91
N MET A 402 -9.46 9.57 -8.97
CA MET A 402 -9.13 8.26 -8.43
C MET A 402 -10.36 7.36 -8.42
N THR A 403 -10.22 6.12 -8.89
CA THR A 403 -11.21 5.06 -8.71
C THR A 403 -10.58 3.70 -8.97
N GLY A 404 -11.08 2.64 -8.32
CA GLY A 404 -10.62 1.27 -8.54
C GLY A 404 -11.24 0.59 -9.77
N THR A 405 -12.35 1.12 -10.31
CA THR A 405 -13.15 0.49 -11.38
C THR A 405 -13.48 1.46 -12.53
N PRO A 406 -12.47 2.04 -13.21
CA PRO A 406 -12.71 3.14 -14.14
C PRO A 406 -13.35 2.71 -15.48
N LEU A 407 -13.08 1.51 -15.97
CA LEU A 407 -13.48 1.03 -17.31
C LEU A 407 -14.53 -0.09 -17.29
N GLU A 408 -14.81 -0.71 -16.12
CA GLU A 408 -15.60 -1.95 -16.08
C GLU A 408 -17.09 -1.77 -16.36
N ASN A 409 -17.65 -0.58 -16.11
CA ASN A 409 -19.09 -0.38 -16.21
C ASN A 409 -19.54 0.43 -17.45
N ASN A 410 -18.76 1.41 -17.89
CA ASN A 410 -19.15 2.24 -19.04
C ASN A 410 -17.99 3.10 -19.56
N VAL A 411 -17.47 2.77 -20.72
CA VAL A 411 -16.38 3.51 -21.38
C VAL A 411 -16.73 4.96 -21.67
N TYR A 412 -17.98 5.27 -21.97
CA TYR A 412 -18.43 6.64 -22.23
C TYR A 412 -18.36 7.51 -20.97
N GLU A 413 -18.69 6.94 -19.81
CA GLU A 413 -18.57 7.65 -18.52
C GLU A 413 -17.12 7.97 -18.18
N PHE A 414 -16.22 7.02 -18.42
CA PHE A 414 -14.78 7.25 -18.29
C PHE A 414 -14.28 8.34 -19.24
N CYS A 415 -14.61 8.27 -20.52
CA CYS A 415 -14.24 9.31 -21.48
C CYS A 415 -14.79 10.69 -21.10
N SER A 416 -15.98 10.75 -20.48
CA SER A 416 -16.55 12.01 -19.99
C SER A 416 -15.73 12.63 -18.84
N LEU A 417 -15.11 11.82 -18.00
CA LEU A 417 -14.18 12.29 -16.96
C LEU A 417 -12.83 12.73 -17.55
N LEU A 418 -12.37 12.05 -18.61
CA LEU A 418 -11.15 12.48 -19.32
C LEU A 418 -11.29 13.88 -19.92
N LEU A 419 -12.50 14.30 -20.33
CA LEU A 419 -12.75 15.65 -20.82
C LEU A 419 -12.43 16.75 -19.78
N TRP A 420 -12.51 16.46 -18.49
CA TRP A 420 -12.16 17.42 -17.43
C TRP A 420 -10.65 17.55 -17.29
N LEU A 421 -9.90 16.46 -17.52
CA LEU A 421 -8.45 16.43 -17.43
C LEU A 421 -7.79 17.00 -18.69
N ASN A 422 -8.23 16.53 -19.86
CA ASN A 422 -7.73 16.94 -21.15
C ASN A 422 -8.86 16.86 -22.20
N PRO A 423 -9.47 18.01 -22.59
CA PRO A 423 -10.60 18.02 -23.52
C PRO A 423 -10.28 17.40 -24.89
N GLN A 424 -9.09 17.62 -25.44
CA GLN A 424 -8.71 17.07 -26.74
C GLN A 424 -8.62 15.55 -26.67
N LEU A 425 -7.89 15.04 -25.70
CA LEU A 425 -7.72 13.61 -25.49
C LEU A 425 -9.06 12.93 -25.13
N GLY A 426 -9.90 13.59 -24.33
CA GLY A 426 -11.23 13.09 -23.99
C GLY A 426 -12.12 12.92 -25.21
N HIS A 427 -12.10 13.86 -26.16
CA HIS A 427 -12.83 13.73 -27.43
C HIS A 427 -12.28 12.60 -28.31
N GLU A 428 -10.95 12.45 -28.38
CA GLU A 428 -10.34 11.34 -29.10
C GLU A 428 -10.70 10.00 -28.46
N ALA A 429 -10.63 9.90 -27.14
CA ALA A 429 -11.03 8.71 -26.42
C ALA A 429 -12.50 8.34 -26.65
N GLN A 430 -13.41 9.32 -26.70
CA GLN A 430 -14.82 9.08 -27.06
C GLN A 430 -14.97 8.52 -28.48
N LYS A 431 -14.23 9.06 -29.43
CA LYS A 431 -14.25 8.61 -30.85
C LYS A 431 -13.77 7.16 -30.98
N TYR A 432 -12.78 6.75 -30.21
CA TYR A 432 -12.18 5.41 -30.24
C TYR A 432 -12.63 4.51 -29.09
N SER A 433 -13.72 4.84 -28.40
CA SER A 433 -14.24 4.10 -27.25
C SER A 433 -14.53 2.62 -27.52
N TYR A 434 -14.84 2.27 -28.77
CA TYR A 434 -15.02 0.88 -29.22
C TYR A 434 -13.72 0.05 -29.21
N MET A 435 -12.56 0.70 -29.07
CA MET A 435 -11.22 0.07 -29.00
C MET A 435 -10.66 0.07 -27.57
N CYS A 436 -11.47 0.26 -26.55
CA CYS A 436 -11.00 0.44 -25.16
C CYS A 436 -10.10 -0.71 -24.63
N ASP A 437 -10.26 -1.91 -25.17
CA ASP A 437 -9.44 -3.08 -24.80
C ASP A 437 -8.12 -3.17 -25.60
N ALA A 438 -7.97 -2.36 -26.66
CA ALA A 438 -6.79 -2.40 -27.51
C ALA A 438 -5.58 -1.69 -26.84
N PRO A 439 -4.36 -2.22 -27.00
CA PRO A 439 -3.14 -1.57 -26.51
C PRO A 439 -2.97 -0.13 -27.00
N ALA A 440 -3.31 0.14 -28.28
CA ALA A 440 -3.23 1.48 -28.87
C ALA A 440 -4.13 2.51 -28.17
N PHE A 441 -5.32 2.10 -27.68
CA PHE A 441 -6.18 2.98 -26.90
C PHE A 441 -5.55 3.33 -25.56
N ARG A 442 -4.98 2.34 -24.88
CA ARG A 442 -4.30 2.53 -23.58
C ARG A 442 -3.07 3.41 -23.71
N GLU A 443 -2.28 3.21 -24.75
CA GLU A 443 -1.12 4.06 -25.07
C GLU A 443 -1.54 5.52 -25.33
N MET A 444 -2.63 5.73 -26.07
CA MET A 444 -3.19 7.04 -26.36
C MET A 444 -3.59 7.80 -25.08
N ILE A 445 -4.21 7.13 -24.10
CA ILE A 445 -4.68 7.77 -22.86
C ILE A 445 -3.63 7.79 -21.74
N ALA A 446 -2.49 7.13 -21.91
CA ALA A 446 -1.41 7.06 -20.91
C ALA A 446 -0.91 8.43 -20.38
N PRO A 447 -0.92 9.52 -21.15
CA PRO A 447 -0.59 10.85 -20.64
C PRO A 447 -1.49 11.35 -19.51
N VAL A 448 -2.71 10.83 -19.37
CA VAL A 448 -3.65 11.25 -18.33
C VAL A 448 -4.16 10.07 -17.48
N TYR A 449 -3.87 8.84 -17.85
CA TYR A 449 -4.41 7.65 -17.21
C TYR A 449 -3.33 6.64 -16.84
N LEU A 450 -3.23 6.35 -15.55
CA LEU A 450 -2.36 5.31 -15.00
C LEU A 450 -3.22 4.24 -14.34
N ARG A 451 -3.13 2.99 -14.81
CA ARG A 451 -3.79 1.82 -14.21
C ARG A 451 -2.80 0.71 -13.98
N ARG A 452 -2.84 0.15 -12.78
CA ARG A 452 -2.06 -1.04 -12.41
C ARG A 452 -2.98 -2.01 -11.70
N LYS A 453 -2.77 -3.31 -11.94
CA LYS A 453 -3.45 -4.37 -11.24
C LYS A 453 -2.61 -4.84 -10.07
N ARG A 454 -3.26 -5.45 -9.06
CA ARG A 454 -2.59 -6.01 -7.90
C ARG A 454 -1.59 -7.10 -8.32
N GLU A 455 -1.97 -7.98 -9.23
CA GLU A 455 -1.13 -9.06 -9.77
C GLU A 455 0.16 -8.56 -10.44
N ASP A 456 0.15 -7.33 -10.98
CA ASP A 456 1.31 -6.75 -11.66
C ASP A 456 2.34 -6.16 -10.69
N VAL A 457 1.89 -5.60 -9.56
CA VAL A 457 2.74 -4.79 -8.66
C VAL A 457 2.93 -5.40 -7.27
N LEU A 458 2.05 -6.32 -6.85
CA LEU A 458 2.09 -7.03 -5.56
C LEU A 458 2.15 -8.55 -5.78
N ARG A 459 3.11 -8.98 -6.59
CA ARG A 459 3.29 -10.39 -6.94
C ARG A 459 3.68 -11.28 -5.75
N GLU A 460 4.10 -10.67 -4.64
CA GLU A 460 4.40 -11.34 -3.39
C GLU A 460 3.18 -11.78 -2.60
N LEU A 461 2.00 -11.23 -2.90
CA LEU A 461 0.77 -11.67 -2.23
C LEU A 461 0.37 -13.07 -2.72
N PRO A 462 -0.14 -13.92 -1.82
CA PRO A 462 -0.71 -15.20 -2.22
C PRO A 462 -1.93 -14.98 -3.11
N ASP A 463 -2.21 -15.95 -3.96
CA ASP A 463 -3.39 -15.93 -4.80
C ASP A 463 -4.67 -15.89 -3.95
N LEU A 464 -5.68 -15.16 -4.41
CA LEU A 464 -7.00 -15.18 -3.81
C LEU A 464 -7.66 -16.51 -4.13
N ILE A 465 -8.01 -17.27 -3.10
CA ILE A 465 -8.77 -18.52 -3.25
C ILE A 465 -10.25 -18.18 -3.09
N GLU A 466 -11.02 -18.33 -4.15
CA GLU A 466 -12.47 -18.18 -4.15
C GLU A 466 -13.11 -19.56 -4.28
N GLU A 467 -14.00 -19.88 -3.36
CA GLU A 467 -14.71 -21.17 -3.33
C GLU A 467 -16.22 -20.94 -3.17
N ASP A 468 -16.99 -21.60 -4.05
CA ASP A 468 -18.43 -21.74 -3.88
C ASP A 468 -18.73 -22.93 -2.97
N ASP A 469 -19.08 -22.66 -1.72
CA ASP A 469 -19.37 -23.70 -0.73
C ASP A 469 -20.86 -24.08 -0.77
N TRP A 470 -21.12 -25.26 -1.32
CA TRP A 470 -22.46 -25.80 -1.50
C TRP A 470 -22.95 -26.54 -0.26
N CYS A 471 -23.88 -25.91 0.49
CA CYS A 471 -24.49 -26.51 1.68
C CYS A 471 -25.74 -27.32 1.30
N PRO A 472 -25.75 -28.66 1.48
CA PRO A 472 -26.96 -29.47 1.28
C PRO A 472 -28.06 -29.01 2.25
N MET A 473 -29.24 -28.68 1.73
CA MET A 473 -30.35 -28.20 2.54
C MET A 473 -30.73 -29.24 3.63
N SER A 474 -30.80 -28.76 4.88
CA SER A 474 -31.38 -29.50 5.99
C SER A 474 -32.88 -29.76 5.78
N LYS A 475 -33.51 -30.51 6.65
CA LYS A 475 -34.96 -30.69 6.61
C LYS A 475 -35.66 -29.35 6.85
N GLU A 476 -35.17 -28.60 7.81
CA GLU A 476 -35.67 -27.27 8.20
C GLU A 476 -35.51 -26.24 7.07
N ASP A 477 -34.39 -26.27 6.35
CA ASP A 477 -34.16 -25.45 5.17
C ASP A 477 -35.17 -25.78 4.05
N LYS A 478 -35.44 -27.06 3.80
CA LYS A 478 -36.42 -27.50 2.79
C LYS A 478 -37.84 -27.07 3.13
N ASP A 479 -38.18 -27.12 4.40
CA ASP A 479 -39.49 -26.70 4.86
C ASP A 479 -39.66 -25.15 4.75
N ALA A 480 -38.63 -24.40 5.14
CA ALA A 480 -38.59 -22.93 4.94
C ALA A 480 -38.64 -22.56 3.44
N TYR A 481 -37.95 -23.29 2.58
CA TYR A 481 -37.97 -23.07 1.13
C TYR A 481 -39.37 -23.29 0.54
N ARG A 482 -40.07 -24.36 0.96
CA ARG A 482 -41.45 -24.65 0.51
C ARG A 482 -42.41 -23.56 0.99
N GLU A 483 -42.27 -23.10 2.21
CA GLU A 483 -43.10 -22.02 2.79
C GLU A 483 -42.96 -20.74 1.97
N ILE A 484 -41.76 -20.34 1.61
CA ILE A 484 -41.50 -19.17 0.78
C ILE A 484 -42.08 -19.34 -0.63
N LEU A 485 -41.88 -20.52 -1.27
CA LEU A 485 -42.43 -20.81 -2.59
C LEU A 485 -43.95 -20.74 -2.65
N MET A 486 -44.61 -21.14 -1.56
CA MET A 486 -46.08 -21.11 -1.46
C MET A 486 -46.66 -19.74 -1.09
N ASN A 487 -45.78 -18.76 -0.75
CA ASN A 487 -46.19 -17.41 -0.38
C ASN A 487 -46.09 -16.48 -1.60
N PRO A 488 -47.22 -16.07 -2.22
CA PRO A 488 -47.20 -15.21 -3.43
C PRO A 488 -46.65 -13.80 -3.16
N LYS A 489 -46.47 -13.41 -1.91
CA LYS A 489 -45.92 -12.11 -1.50
C LYS A 489 -44.39 -12.12 -1.34
N GLU A 490 -43.80 -13.32 -1.27
CA GLU A 490 -42.37 -13.44 -1.17
C GLU A 490 -41.77 -13.37 -2.58
N SER A 491 -40.80 -12.48 -2.71
CA SER A 491 -40.08 -12.22 -3.95
C SER A 491 -38.76 -12.96 -4.01
N PHE A 492 -38.05 -12.83 -5.13
CA PHE A 492 -36.71 -13.38 -5.32
C PHE A 492 -35.71 -13.08 -4.16
N PRO A 493 -35.74 -11.89 -3.47
CA PRO A 493 -34.95 -11.67 -2.25
C PRO A 493 -35.20 -12.67 -1.12
N GLY A 494 -36.45 -13.14 -0.95
CA GLY A 494 -36.78 -14.17 0.03
C GLY A 494 -36.09 -15.50 -0.25
N LEU A 495 -36.05 -15.91 -1.51
CA LEU A 495 -35.39 -17.14 -1.93
C LEU A 495 -33.86 -17.09 -1.72
N ARG A 496 -33.23 -15.92 -1.89
CA ARG A 496 -31.77 -15.75 -1.66
C ARG A 496 -31.36 -16.00 -0.22
N ARG A 497 -32.22 -15.62 0.73
CA ARG A 497 -31.94 -15.73 2.16
C ARG A 497 -32.58 -16.97 2.83
N VAL A 498 -33.25 -17.85 2.07
CA VAL A 498 -34.02 -18.97 2.63
C VAL A 498 -33.22 -19.86 3.57
N GLY A 499 -31.96 -20.14 3.26
CA GLY A 499 -31.07 -20.88 4.15
C GLY A 499 -30.75 -20.21 5.49
N TRP A 500 -31.23 -18.98 5.73
CA TRP A 500 -31.15 -18.25 6.98
C TRP A 500 -32.51 -18.04 7.63
N GLN A 501 -33.62 -18.57 7.06
CA GLN A 501 -34.98 -18.35 7.56
C GLN A 501 -35.48 -19.47 8.47
N THR A 502 -34.66 -20.46 8.78
CA THR A 502 -34.95 -21.44 9.82
C THR A 502 -35.20 -20.77 11.16
N ARG A 503 -35.99 -21.40 12.03
CA ARG A 503 -36.33 -20.86 13.36
C ARG A 503 -35.09 -20.59 14.20
N GLN A 504 -34.12 -21.47 14.14
CA GLN A 504 -32.83 -21.33 14.81
C GLN A 504 -31.72 -21.44 13.76
N ALA A 505 -30.74 -20.55 13.82
CA ALA A 505 -29.67 -20.48 12.82
C ALA A 505 -28.75 -21.72 12.82
N ASP A 506 -28.63 -22.40 13.96
CA ASP A 506 -27.90 -23.66 14.14
C ASP A 506 -28.59 -24.89 13.52
N GLN A 507 -29.84 -24.76 13.07
CA GLN A 507 -30.59 -25.78 12.33
C GLN A 507 -30.47 -25.62 10.81
N SER A 508 -29.93 -24.49 10.34
CA SER A 508 -29.67 -24.25 8.94
C SER A 508 -28.35 -24.88 8.52
N ALA A 509 -28.32 -25.49 7.34
CA ALA A 509 -27.08 -26.00 6.76
C ALA A 509 -26.02 -24.90 6.60
N LYS A 510 -26.42 -23.68 6.21
CA LYS A 510 -25.53 -22.52 6.13
C LYS A 510 -25.03 -22.05 7.49
N GLY A 511 -25.87 -22.08 8.53
CA GLY A 511 -25.46 -21.72 9.88
C GLY A 511 -24.44 -22.70 10.46
N ILE A 512 -24.66 -24.00 10.26
CA ILE A 512 -23.71 -25.05 10.67
C ILE A 512 -22.39 -24.86 9.95
N ARG A 513 -22.43 -24.64 8.63
CA ARG A 513 -21.21 -24.48 7.82
C ARG A 513 -20.43 -23.20 8.19
N LEU A 514 -21.14 -22.11 8.49
CA LEU A 514 -20.52 -20.88 8.99
C LEU A 514 -19.72 -21.14 10.29
N LEU A 515 -20.30 -21.89 11.22
CA LEU A 515 -19.62 -22.27 12.46
C LEU A 515 -18.35 -23.08 12.18
N GLU A 516 -18.44 -24.08 11.31
CA GLU A 516 -17.31 -24.92 10.93
C GLU A 516 -16.15 -24.07 10.37
N ILE A 517 -16.44 -23.15 9.43
CA ILE A 517 -15.43 -22.28 8.83
C ILE A 517 -14.84 -21.32 9.89
N CYS A 518 -15.66 -20.74 10.75
CA CYS A 518 -15.19 -19.86 11.81
C CYS A 518 -14.33 -20.60 12.85
N HIS A 519 -14.68 -21.85 13.18
CA HIS A 519 -13.87 -22.69 14.08
C HIS A 519 -12.53 -23.05 13.46
N ALA A 520 -12.51 -23.49 12.20
CA ALA A 520 -11.28 -23.79 11.48
C ALA A 520 -10.38 -22.56 11.38
N ALA A 521 -10.95 -21.39 11.04
CA ALA A 521 -10.21 -20.13 10.99
C ALA A 521 -9.62 -19.76 12.36
N ALA A 522 -10.36 -20.00 13.45
CA ALA A 522 -9.89 -19.75 14.81
C ALA A 522 -8.72 -20.66 15.21
N GLU A 523 -8.77 -21.94 14.86
CA GLU A 523 -7.68 -22.92 15.07
C GLU A 523 -6.42 -22.52 14.31
N GLU A 524 -6.57 -21.93 13.11
CA GLU A 524 -5.47 -21.41 12.29
C GLU A 524 -5.01 -20.00 12.71
N GLY A 525 -5.57 -19.44 13.77
CA GLY A 525 -5.21 -18.09 14.23
C GLY A 525 -5.73 -16.96 13.35
N ARG A 526 -6.69 -17.23 12.47
CA ARG A 526 -7.25 -16.27 11.50
C ARG A 526 -8.47 -15.55 12.04
N LYS A 527 -8.75 -14.35 11.51
CA LYS A 527 -9.98 -13.60 11.74
C LYS A 527 -10.88 -13.66 10.52
N VAL A 528 -12.19 -13.55 10.75
CA VAL A 528 -13.20 -13.77 9.72
C VAL A 528 -14.06 -12.51 9.53
N LEU A 529 -14.30 -12.13 8.26
CA LEU A 529 -15.32 -11.16 7.87
C LEU A 529 -16.52 -11.89 7.29
N VAL A 530 -17.72 -11.54 7.76
CA VAL A 530 -18.97 -12.12 7.25
C VAL A 530 -19.82 -11.01 6.63
N PHE A 531 -20.18 -11.17 5.38
CA PHE A 531 -21.01 -10.22 4.65
C PHE A 531 -22.40 -10.76 4.36
N SER A 532 -23.42 -9.94 4.57
CA SER A 532 -24.78 -10.20 4.13
C SER A 532 -25.47 -8.92 3.64
N PHE A 533 -26.34 -9.06 2.67
CA PHE A 533 -27.22 -7.98 2.22
C PHE A 533 -28.34 -7.72 3.26
N PHE A 534 -28.75 -8.74 3.99
CA PHE A 534 -29.92 -8.74 4.87
C PHE A 534 -29.53 -8.54 6.34
N LEU A 535 -30.17 -7.58 7.01
CA LEU A 535 -29.92 -7.28 8.43
C LEU A 535 -30.36 -8.41 9.36
N ASP A 536 -31.45 -9.12 9.01
CA ASP A 536 -31.92 -10.27 9.78
C ASP A 536 -30.93 -11.44 9.73
N THR A 537 -30.29 -11.70 8.57
CA THR A 537 -29.19 -12.66 8.45
C THR A 537 -28.03 -12.28 9.37
N LEU A 538 -27.57 -11.01 9.34
CA LEU A 538 -26.49 -10.56 10.22
C LEU A 538 -26.82 -10.71 11.70
N SER A 539 -28.06 -10.43 12.09
CA SER A 539 -28.52 -10.60 13.48
C SER A 539 -28.51 -12.08 13.90
N LYS A 540 -28.84 -13.01 12.98
CA LYS A 540 -28.75 -14.45 13.22
C LYS A 540 -27.30 -14.93 13.30
N VAL A 541 -26.41 -14.45 12.42
CA VAL A 541 -24.98 -14.69 12.47
C VAL A 541 -24.38 -14.26 13.80
N GLN A 542 -24.71 -13.05 14.26
CA GLN A 542 -24.23 -12.52 15.53
C GLN A 542 -24.70 -13.37 16.72
N LYS A 543 -25.98 -13.77 16.73
CA LYS A 543 -26.52 -14.66 17.79
C LYS A 543 -25.86 -16.03 17.77
N LEU A 544 -25.61 -16.58 16.59
CA LEU A 544 -24.99 -17.89 16.40
C LEU A 544 -23.55 -17.94 16.90
N LEU A 545 -22.78 -16.88 16.64
CA LEU A 545 -21.36 -16.77 17.00
C LEU A 545 -21.14 -16.22 18.42
N GLY A 546 -22.15 -15.60 19.03
CA GLY A 546 -22.08 -15.05 20.39
C GLY A 546 -20.89 -14.11 20.58
N ASP A 547 -20.07 -14.37 21.60
CA ASP A 547 -18.92 -13.54 21.98
C ASP A 547 -17.77 -13.51 20.97
N GLN A 548 -17.79 -14.39 19.97
CA GLN A 548 -16.82 -14.36 18.89
C GLN A 548 -17.10 -13.24 17.88
N CYS A 549 -18.37 -12.79 17.79
CA CYS A 549 -18.80 -11.77 16.86
C CYS A 549 -18.78 -10.37 17.48
N LEU A 550 -18.03 -9.46 16.89
CA LEU A 550 -18.03 -8.05 17.28
C LEU A 550 -19.38 -7.38 16.93
N PRO A 551 -19.64 -6.16 17.43
CA PRO A 551 -20.83 -5.41 17.04
C PRO A 551 -20.94 -5.28 15.51
N LEU A 552 -22.16 -5.38 14.99
CA LEU A 552 -22.44 -5.36 13.55
C LEU A 552 -22.13 -3.99 12.93
N ILE A 553 -21.58 -3.99 11.72
CA ILE A 553 -21.48 -2.79 10.88
C ILE A 553 -22.67 -2.77 9.91
N THR A 554 -23.60 -1.84 10.12
CA THR A 554 -24.80 -1.64 9.30
C THR A 554 -24.88 -0.19 8.80
N GLY A 555 -25.80 0.09 7.88
CA GLY A 555 -26.02 1.45 7.37
C GLY A 555 -26.41 2.48 8.43
N SER A 556 -26.97 2.05 9.58
CA SER A 556 -27.35 2.93 10.69
C SER A 556 -26.19 3.29 11.63
N VAL A 557 -25.03 2.63 11.52
CA VAL A 557 -23.87 2.91 12.35
C VAL A 557 -23.14 4.13 11.78
N ASN A 558 -22.92 5.15 12.63
CA ASN A 558 -22.19 6.35 12.22
C ASN A 558 -20.69 6.06 11.97
N ALA A 559 -20.02 6.97 11.27
CA ALA A 559 -18.65 6.77 10.81
C ALA A 559 -17.65 6.56 11.95
N GLU A 560 -17.76 7.32 13.04
CA GLU A 560 -16.88 7.21 14.21
C GLU A 560 -17.03 5.86 14.93
N THR A 561 -18.28 5.46 15.20
CA THR A 561 -18.56 4.14 15.82
C THR A 561 -18.08 3.00 14.93
N ARG A 562 -18.24 3.14 13.62
CA ARG A 562 -17.78 2.16 12.63
C ARG A 562 -16.27 1.99 12.69
N GLN A 563 -15.51 3.10 12.72
CA GLN A 563 -14.06 3.06 12.85
C GLN A 563 -13.63 2.42 14.17
N ASN A 564 -14.27 2.75 15.29
CA ASN A 564 -14.00 2.14 16.58
C ASN A 564 -14.22 0.61 16.58
N ILE A 565 -15.25 0.12 15.87
CA ILE A 565 -15.49 -1.33 15.72
C ILE A 565 -14.36 -1.97 14.92
N ILE A 566 -13.91 -1.34 13.81
CA ILE A 566 -12.82 -1.84 12.98
C ILE A 566 -11.51 -1.88 13.77
N ASP A 567 -11.21 -0.83 14.54
CA ASP A 567 -10.01 -0.79 15.37
C ASP A 567 -10.04 -1.88 16.45
N ARG A 568 -11.17 -2.07 17.10
CA ARG A 568 -11.37 -3.18 18.05
C ARG A 568 -11.22 -4.55 17.39
N PHE A 569 -11.69 -4.71 16.14
CA PHE A 569 -11.53 -5.95 15.40
C PHE A 569 -10.05 -6.19 15.03
N ARG A 570 -9.31 -5.13 14.65
CA ARG A 570 -7.87 -5.23 14.40
C ARG A 570 -7.12 -5.74 15.62
N ASP A 571 -7.48 -5.27 16.83
CA ASP A 571 -6.81 -5.61 18.07
C ASP A 571 -7.42 -6.85 18.78
N ALA A 572 -8.51 -7.41 18.23
CA ALA A 572 -9.20 -8.58 18.78
C ALA A 572 -8.33 -9.86 18.64
N ARG A 573 -8.63 -10.83 19.50
CA ARG A 573 -7.97 -12.16 19.49
C ARG A 573 -8.20 -12.90 18.17
N PRO A 574 -7.30 -13.82 17.78
CA PRO A 574 -7.55 -14.79 16.71
C PRO A 574 -8.92 -15.48 16.87
N GLY A 575 -9.57 -15.79 15.75
CA GLY A 575 -10.92 -16.38 15.74
C GLY A 575 -12.06 -15.39 15.92
N SER A 576 -11.77 -14.08 16.12
CA SER A 576 -12.82 -13.06 16.17
C SER A 576 -13.46 -12.86 14.80
N VAL A 577 -14.76 -12.61 14.81
CA VAL A 577 -15.59 -12.43 13.60
C VAL A 577 -16.18 -11.02 13.59
N LEU A 578 -16.13 -10.35 12.44
CA LEU A 578 -16.82 -9.09 12.20
C LEU A 578 -17.86 -9.27 11.11
N ALA A 579 -19.12 -9.01 11.42
CA ALA A 579 -20.22 -9.15 10.47
C ALA A 579 -20.71 -7.78 9.99
N CYS A 580 -20.78 -7.62 8.65
CA CYS A 580 -21.02 -6.35 7.98
C CYS A 580 -22.17 -6.45 6.97
N GLN A 581 -23.01 -5.44 6.92
CA GLN A 581 -23.95 -5.28 5.81
C GLN A 581 -23.17 -4.87 4.55
N ILE A 582 -23.37 -5.56 3.42
CA ILE A 582 -22.63 -5.32 2.17
C ILE A 582 -22.64 -3.84 1.77
N GLN A 583 -23.82 -3.19 1.84
CA GLN A 583 -23.96 -1.78 1.48
C GLN A 583 -23.22 -0.81 2.41
N ALA A 584 -22.96 -1.21 3.64
CA ALA A 584 -22.29 -0.38 4.66
C ALA A 584 -20.82 -0.74 4.84
N GLY A 585 -20.45 -1.98 4.56
CA GLY A 585 -19.10 -2.52 4.75
C GLY A 585 -18.35 -2.85 3.46
N GLY A 586 -19.05 -2.94 2.33
CA GLY A 586 -18.47 -3.30 1.04
C GLY A 586 -17.81 -2.14 0.30
N THR A 587 -18.01 -0.90 0.73
CA THR A 587 -17.39 0.28 0.10
C THR A 587 -16.65 1.12 1.13
N GLY A 588 -15.37 1.31 0.90
CA GLY A 588 -14.56 2.31 1.60
C GLY A 588 -14.13 1.97 3.03
N LEU A 589 -14.33 0.76 3.53
CA LEU A 589 -13.78 0.34 4.81
C LEU A 589 -12.42 -0.32 4.63
N ASN A 590 -11.43 0.15 5.38
CA ASN A 590 -10.11 -0.46 5.41
C ASN A 590 -10.04 -1.53 6.51
N ILE A 591 -10.47 -2.77 6.18
CA ILE A 591 -10.47 -3.91 7.12
C ILE A 591 -9.42 -4.93 6.66
N GLN A 592 -8.18 -4.76 7.11
CA GLN A 592 -7.04 -5.62 6.72
C GLN A 592 -6.79 -6.77 7.71
N ALA A 593 -7.50 -6.80 8.84
CA ALA A 593 -7.23 -7.73 9.93
C ALA A 593 -7.77 -9.15 9.70
N ALA A 594 -8.61 -9.37 8.68
CA ALA A 594 -9.17 -10.68 8.37
C ALA A 594 -8.53 -11.28 7.11
N SER A 595 -8.31 -12.58 7.13
CA SER A 595 -7.83 -13.37 6.00
C SER A 595 -8.88 -14.34 5.43
N VAL A 596 -10.05 -14.43 6.07
CA VAL A 596 -11.19 -15.22 5.60
C VAL A 596 -12.39 -14.29 5.41
N ILE A 597 -13.03 -14.36 4.25
CA ILE A 597 -14.24 -13.58 3.94
C ILE A 597 -15.35 -14.54 3.55
N ILE A 598 -16.52 -14.39 4.16
CA ILE A 598 -17.70 -15.24 3.91
C ILE A 598 -18.85 -14.36 3.43
N PHE A 599 -19.41 -14.68 2.27
CA PHE A 599 -20.66 -14.10 1.80
C PHE A 599 -21.82 -15.07 2.10
N CYS A 600 -22.77 -14.65 2.92
CA CYS A 600 -23.91 -15.49 3.34
C CYS A 600 -24.86 -15.86 2.19
N GLU A 601 -24.94 -15.00 1.17
CA GLU A 601 -25.82 -15.18 0.03
C GLU A 601 -25.08 -14.92 -1.29
N PRO A 602 -25.51 -15.59 -2.40
CA PRO A 602 -24.99 -15.27 -3.73
C PRO A 602 -25.24 -13.80 -4.07
N GLN A 603 -24.22 -13.13 -4.62
CA GLN A 603 -24.35 -11.74 -5.04
C GLN A 603 -24.86 -11.69 -6.50
N ILE A 604 -25.78 -10.75 -6.76
CA ILE A 604 -26.28 -10.48 -8.09
C ILE A 604 -25.67 -9.16 -8.53
N LYS A 605 -25.00 -9.19 -9.68
CA LYS A 605 -24.42 -8.00 -10.32
C LYS A 605 -25.50 -7.07 -10.84
#